data_9ab6ebf08cfe2acf0c75fb88b96be3a4
#
_entry.id   9ab6ebf08cfe2acf0c75fb88b96be3a4
#
_cell.length_a   1.000
_cell.length_b   1.000
_cell.length_c   1.000
_cell.angle_alpha   90.00
_cell.angle_beta   90.00
_cell.angle_gamma   90.00
#
_symmetry.space_group_name_H-M   'P 1'
#
loop_
_entity.id
_entity.type
_entity.pdbx_description
1 polymer ?
#
loop_
_entity_poly.entity_id
_entity_poly.type
_entity_poly.pdbx_seq_one_letter_code
_entity_poly.pdbx_strand_id
1 'polypeptide(L)'
;MLNKDQQSHFDNILKDIQSNENDGNFDLSVYLITGKAGTGKSYLSATLINHFINENTKVQCTALTHKALAEIKNKIEAVGVNTDDLNGLSTVHSYFRIKPVINYKTGLEEFKADKSNSIKPKKCDVLFIDEVSMLSKELWNIILKQQYLYKHIILIGDEYQIPSVNSDEKFNLFQDRNIRKYKLTQIVRQAEGNPIIELASEIVDKIEAKDFNDKSFCLRRAYEYSKECEDIVFTNSTKDFIKLYFDFVNNTGTEYYSSKFSQAIITAFTNNTVNNYNNIAKCIFRKIQMSELNYIDVGDVLVLQEPAFDPFLPDEIILNNNTEFLVKDLEEDVYEGIPVYIVHNENVFIRVVKPESYYLYNEKLEKLSRDAQINGKLWRTYYDFKKRFCDVKQAFACTTHKAQGSTYERSYIDALDLPWSSDTNLAFRLFYVGLTRASKRCIVKG
;
A
#
# COMPACT_ATOMS: atom_id res chain seq x y z
N MET A 1 22.18 16.49 4.81
CA MET A 1 22.57 16.46 6.24
C MET A 1 21.31 16.30 7.09
N LEU A 2 21.38 15.51 8.14
CA LEU A 2 20.31 15.38 9.12
C LEU A 2 20.07 16.74 9.80
N ASN A 3 18.81 17.06 10.13
CA ASN A 3 18.49 18.17 11.02
C ASN A 3 18.80 17.78 12.48
N LYS A 4 18.67 18.72 13.43
CA LYS A 4 19.01 18.47 14.84
C LYS A 4 18.16 17.35 15.48
N ASP A 5 16.88 17.28 15.16
CA ASP A 5 15.95 16.27 15.65
C ASP A 5 16.34 14.87 15.11
N GLN A 6 16.54 14.79 13.80
CA GLN A 6 17.01 13.56 13.14
C GLN A 6 18.39 13.11 13.64
N GLN A 7 19.35 14.05 13.81
CA GLN A 7 20.68 13.72 14.32
C GLN A 7 20.62 13.15 15.74
N SER A 8 19.84 13.78 16.60
CA SER A 8 19.64 13.29 17.97
C SER A 8 19.08 11.86 18.00
N HIS A 9 18.08 11.57 17.16
CA HIS A 9 17.52 10.23 17.07
C HIS A 9 18.49 9.24 16.43
N PHE A 10 19.24 9.65 15.42
CA PHE A 10 20.31 8.82 14.82
C PHE A 10 21.31 8.38 15.89
N ASP A 11 21.87 9.34 16.66
CA ASP A 11 22.88 9.07 17.69
C ASP A 11 22.31 8.18 18.82
N ASN A 12 21.07 8.44 19.23
CA ASN A 12 20.41 7.65 20.26
C ASN A 12 20.13 6.21 19.83
N ILE A 13 19.69 5.97 18.57
CA ILE A 13 19.49 4.62 18.04
C ILE A 13 20.81 3.84 18.03
N LEU A 14 21.89 4.45 17.53
CA LEU A 14 23.20 3.80 17.53
C LEU A 14 23.70 3.50 18.93
N LYS A 15 23.58 4.44 19.86
CA LYS A 15 23.95 4.25 21.26
C LYS A 15 23.17 3.10 21.91
N ASP A 16 21.85 3.03 21.66
CA ASP A 16 21.01 1.98 22.22
C ASP A 16 21.34 0.60 21.64
N ILE A 17 21.70 0.51 20.36
CA ILE A 17 22.16 -0.74 19.72
C ILE A 17 23.48 -1.18 20.35
N GLN A 18 24.48 -0.29 20.46
CA GLN A 18 25.79 -0.58 21.06
C GLN A 18 25.68 -0.99 22.52
N SER A 19 24.81 -0.34 23.31
CA SER A 19 24.62 -0.68 24.72
C SER A 19 24.07 -2.09 24.87
N ASN A 20 23.09 -2.48 24.08
CA ASN A 20 22.52 -3.82 24.12
C ASN A 20 23.53 -4.92 23.73
N GLU A 21 24.42 -4.64 22.78
CA GLU A 21 25.48 -5.57 22.37
C GLU A 21 26.55 -5.74 23.47
N ASN A 22 26.93 -4.64 24.15
CA ASN A 22 27.94 -4.65 25.22
C ASN A 22 27.45 -5.34 26.49
N ASP A 23 26.17 -5.24 26.83
CA ASP A 23 25.56 -5.88 27.99
C ASP A 23 25.40 -7.41 27.82
N GLY A 24 25.78 -7.96 26.64
CA GLY A 24 25.63 -9.36 26.32
C GLY A 24 24.18 -9.81 26.30
N ASN A 25 23.27 -8.87 26.21
CA ASN A 25 21.84 -9.12 26.14
C ASN A 25 21.49 -9.53 24.70
N PHE A 26 21.29 -10.84 24.49
CA PHE A 26 20.90 -11.39 23.20
C PHE A 26 19.39 -11.31 22.94
N ASP A 27 18.65 -10.60 23.81
CA ASP A 27 17.23 -10.37 23.60
C ASP A 27 17.01 -9.44 22.40
N LEU A 28 15.99 -9.77 21.61
CA LEU A 28 15.62 -9.00 20.45
C LEU A 28 15.33 -7.54 20.82
N SER A 29 16.06 -6.61 20.20
CA SER A 29 15.83 -5.18 20.37
C SER A 29 14.97 -4.63 19.22
N VAL A 30 13.89 -3.97 19.58
CA VAL A 30 12.94 -3.37 18.62
C VAL A 30 12.90 -1.86 18.80
N TYR A 31 13.13 -1.15 17.71
CA TYR A 31 13.15 0.31 17.62
C TYR A 31 12.08 0.78 16.64
N LEU A 32 11.39 1.86 16.94
CA LEU A 32 10.35 2.43 16.09
C LEU A 32 10.64 3.90 15.80
N ILE A 33 10.93 4.21 14.55
CA ILE A 33 11.02 5.58 14.04
C ILE A 33 9.63 5.98 13.58
N THR A 34 9.04 6.99 14.24
CA THR A 34 7.70 7.48 13.92
C THR A 34 7.69 8.99 13.71
N GLY A 35 6.61 9.53 13.19
CA GLY A 35 6.41 10.97 12.97
C GLY A 35 5.45 11.20 11.81
N LYS A 36 4.90 12.42 11.73
CA LYS A 36 3.99 12.83 10.66
C LYS A 36 4.69 12.96 9.30
N ALA A 37 3.89 13.14 8.24
CA ALA A 37 4.44 13.42 6.90
C ALA A 37 5.35 14.66 6.94
N GLY A 38 6.41 14.67 6.11
CA GLY A 38 7.37 15.78 6.04
C GLY A 38 8.43 15.84 7.14
N THR A 39 8.46 14.93 8.14
CA THR A 39 9.49 14.90 9.19
C THR A 39 10.78 14.20 8.77
N GLY A 40 10.81 13.57 7.59
CA GLY A 40 12.01 12.96 7.03
C GLY A 40 12.37 11.61 7.62
N LYS A 41 11.39 10.81 8.08
CA LYS A 41 11.58 9.42 8.55
C LYS A 41 12.44 8.60 7.60
N SER A 42 12.07 8.63 6.32
CA SER A 42 12.76 7.85 5.29
C SER A 42 14.20 8.30 5.05
N TYR A 43 14.48 9.61 5.19
CA TYR A 43 15.84 10.12 5.07
C TYR A 43 16.71 9.67 6.24
N LEU A 44 16.17 9.71 7.47
CA LEU A 44 16.85 9.17 8.66
C LEU A 44 17.11 7.67 8.50
N SER A 45 16.11 6.91 8.04
CA SER A 45 16.25 5.46 7.83
C SER A 45 17.32 5.14 6.77
N ALA A 46 17.31 5.84 5.63
CA ALA A 46 18.33 5.67 4.59
C ALA A 46 19.73 6.01 5.10
N THR A 47 19.86 7.06 5.94
CA THR A 47 21.15 7.44 6.56
C THR A 47 21.63 6.36 7.56
N LEU A 48 20.73 5.77 8.36
CA LEU A 48 21.05 4.63 9.24
C LEU A 48 21.49 3.41 8.43
N ILE A 49 20.79 3.08 7.37
CA ILE A 49 21.15 1.97 6.47
C ILE A 49 22.55 2.19 5.90
N ASN A 50 22.84 3.39 5.41
CA ASN A 50 24.18 3.74 4.89
C ASN A 50 25.25 3.58 5.97
N HIS A 51 25.00 4.05 7.19
CA HIS A 51 25.93 3.89 8.30
C HIS A 51 26.22 2.43 8.59
N PHE A 52 25.21 1.57 8.72
CA PHE A 52 25.39 0.15 9.01
C PHE A 52 26.15 -0.58 7.89
N ILE A 53 25.90 -0.25 6.63
CA ILE A 53 26.63 -0.83 5.49
C ILE A 53 28.11 -0.45 5.57
N ASN A 54 28.46 0.80 5.87
CA ASN A 54 29.82 1.26 6.01
C ASN A 54 30.56 0.59 7.19
N GLU A 55 29.83 0.17 8.22
CA GLU A 55 30.34 -0.62 9.34
C GLU A 55 30.35 -2.15 9.06
N ASN A 56 30.14 -2.58 7.81
CA ASN A 56 30.06 -3.97 7.39
C ASN A 56 28.96 -4.80 8.11
N THR A 57 27.92 -4.13 8.62
CA THR A 57 26.75 -4.76 9.23
C THR A 57 25.82 -5.31 8.14
N LYS A 58 25.31 -6.52 8.31
CA LYS A 58 24.37 -7.14 7.37
C LYS A 58 22.98 -6.53 7.55
N VAL A 59 22.57 -5.70 6.60
CA VAL A 59 21.28 -5.01 6.62
C VAL A 59 20.30 -5.67 5.66
N GLN A 60 19.14 -6.04 6.16
CA GLN A 60 17.98 -6.46 5.36
C GLN A 60 16.91 -5.37 5.39
N CYS A 61 16.48 -4.91 4.22
CA CYS A 61 15.39 -3.94 4.10
C CYS A 61 14.11 -4.64 3.61
N THR A 62 13.00 -4.35 4.29
CA THR A 62 11.69 -4.90 3.92
C THR A 62 10.59 -3.85 3.98
N ALA A 63 9.53 -4.08 3.21
CA ALA A 63 8.28 -3.31 3.28
C ALA A 63 7.08 -4.24 3.15
N LEU A 64 5.87 -3.73 3.48
CA LEU A 64 4.66 -4.53 3.38
C LEU A 64 4.15 -4.66 1.94
N THR A 65 4.46 -3.70 1.07
CA THR A 65 4.02 -3.67 -0.33
C THR A 65 5.19 -3.49 -1.30
N HIS A 66 5.03 -3.93 -2.54
CA HIS A 66 6.03 -3.72 -3.59
C HIS A 66 6.23 -2.23 -3.93
N LYS A 67 5.17 -1.41 -3.85
CA LYS A 67 5.28 0.05 -4.05
C LYS A 67 6.12 0.71 -2.97
N ALA A 68 5.87 0.38 -1.69
CA ALA A 68 6.69 0.87 -0.59
C ALA A 68 8.16 0.40 -0.71
N LEU A 69 8.37 -0.82 -1.21
CA LEU A 69 9.71 -1.34 -1.45
C LEU A 69 10.46 -0.54 -2.52
N ALA A 70 9.80 -0.17 -3.61
CA ALA A 70 10.36 0.68 -4.66
C ALA A 70 10.71 2.09 -4.12
N GLU A 71 9.85 2.65 -3.25
CA GLU A 71 10.11 3.93 -2.57
C GLU A 71 11.34 3.87 -1.66
N ILE A 72 11.50 2.78 -0.89
CA ILE A 72 12.70 2.55 -0.06
C ILE A 72 13.94 2.52 -0.95
N LYS A 73 13.90 1.74 -2.04
CA LYS A 73 15.01 1.63 -2.99
C LYS A 73 15.46 3.00 -3.49
N ASN A 74 14.52 3.80 -3.99
CA ASN A 74 14.81 5.15 -4.48
C ASN A 74 15.44 6.05 -3.40
N LYS A 75 14.97 5.94 -2.15
CA LYS A 75 15.48 6.75 -1.03
C LYS A 75 16.88 6.33 -0.59
N ILE A 76 17.18 5.04 -0.61
CA ILE A 76 18.49 4.50 -0.29
C ILE A 76 19.51 4.89 -1.37
N GLU A 77 19.13 4.76 -2.64
CA GLU A 77 19.96 5.20 -3.78
C GLU A 77 20.22 6.72 -3.76
N ALA A 78 19.24 7.52 -3.36
CA ALA A 78 19.37 8.97 -3.24
C ALA A 78 20.41 9.44 -2.18
N VAL A 79 20.70 8.61 -1.18
CA VAL A 79 21.78 8.87 -0.20
C VAL A 79 23.11 8.23 -0.59
N GLY A 80 23.20 7.68 -1.81
CA GLY A 80 24.46 7.15 -2.39
C GLY A 80 24.76 5.70 -2.03
N VAL A 81 23.78 4.94 -1.52
CA VAL A 81 23.95 3.52 -1.22
C VAL A 81 23.61 2.69 -2.45
N ASN A 82 24.48 1.79 -2.83
CA ASN A 82 24.18 0.76 -3.82
C ASN A 82 23.32 -0.33 -3.15
N THR A 83 22.17 -0.64 -3.74
CA THR A 83 21.27 -1.69 -3.23
C THR A 83 21.89 -3.10 -3.26
N ASP A 84 22.93 -3.32 -4.05
CA ASP A 84 23.70 -4.57 -4.07
C ASP A 84 24.52 -4.80 -2.78
N ASP A 85 24.81 -3.73 -2.03
CA ASP A 85 25.52 -3.79 -0.75
C ASP A 85 24.60 -4.25 0.40
N LEU A 86 23.29 -4.28 0.17
CA LEU A 86 22.34 -4.81 1.13
C LEU A 86 22.40 -6.34 1.19
N ASN A 87 22.15 -6.90 2.37
CA ASN A 87 21.92 -8.34 2.52
C ASN A 87 20.69 -8.80 1.72
N GLY A 88 19.72 -7.92 1.54
CA GLY A 88 18.57 -8.08 0.67
C GLY A 88 17.56 -6.93 0.74
N LEU A 89 16.74 -6.83 -0.29
CA LEU A 89 15.61 -5.92 -0.43
C LEU A 89 14.40 -6.71 -0.92
N SER A 90 13.35 -6.86 -0.09
CA SER A 90 12.20 -7.71 -0.42
C SER A 90 10.97 -7.33 0.40
N THR A 91 9.78 -7.81 0.01
CA THR A 91 8.61 -7.66 0.89
C THR A 91 8.77 -8.50 2.16
N VAL A 92 8.10 -8.09 3.25
CA VAL A 92 8.04 -8.85 4.51
C VAL A 92 7.61 -10.29 4.26
N HIS A 93 6.56 -10.49 3.46
CA HIS A 93 6.06 -11.82 3.11
C HIS A 93 7.13 -12.66 2.39
N SER A 94 7.85 -12.06 1.45
CA SER A 94 8.93 -12.73 0.71
C SER A 94 10.11 -13.09 1.61
N TYR A 95 10.57 -12.15 2.44
CA TYR A 95 11.70 -12.38 3.35
C TYR A 95 11.42 -13.50 4.34
N PHE A 96 10.28 -13.44 5.03
CA PHE A 96 9.87 -14.45 6.01
C PHE A 96 9.23 -15.69 5.39
N ARG A 97 9.14 -15.77 4.05
CA ARG A 97 8.51 -16.86 3.27
C ARG A 97 7.12 -17.19 3.75
N ILE A 98 6.34 -16.14 3.95
CA ILE A 98 4.96 -16.27 4.40
C ILE A 98 4.12 -16.62 3.19
N LYS A 99 3.42 -17.75 3.29
CA LYS A 99 2.48 -18.22 2.27
C LYS A 99 1.10 -18.40 2.88
N PRO A 100 0.06 -18.20 2.09
CA PRO A 100 -1.28 -18.62 2.49
C PRO A 100 -1.32 -20.14 2.61
N VAL A 101 -1.82 -20.64 3.72
CA VAL A 101 -2.02 -22.06 4.00
C VAL A 101 -3.48 -22.27 4.39
N ILE A 102 -4.12 -23.22 3.76
CA ILE A 102 -5.52 -23.53 4.02
C ILE A 102 -5.64 -24.25 5.37
N ASN A 103 -6.45 -23.72 6.26
CA ASN A 103 -6.88 -24.42 7.45
C ASN A 103 -8.04 -25.35 7.07
N TYR A 104 -7.78 -26.64 6.92
CA TYR A 104 -8.76 -27.63 6.49
C TYR A 104 -9.95 -27.79 7.44
N LYS A 105 -9.88 -27.26 8.67
CA LYS A 105 -11.00 -27.30 9.63
C LYS A 105 -11.95 -26.13 9.47
N THR A 106 -11.40 -24.94 9.22
CA THR A 106 -12.17 -23.69 9.13
C THR A 106 -12.45 -23.27 7.68
N GLY A 107 -11.69 -23.80 6.73
CA GLY A 107 -11.72 -23.39 5.34
C GLY A 107 -11.10 -22.01 5.08
N LEU A 108 -10.52 -21.39 6.09
CA LEU A 108 -9.89 -20.07 5.96
C LEU A 108 -8.43 -20.21 5.55
N GLU A 109 -7.96 -19.27 4.73
CA GLU A 109 -6.53 -19.10 4.49
C GLU A 109 -5.89 -18.40 5.70
N GLU A 110 -4.85 -19.02 6.23
CA GLU A 110 -4.00 -18.48 7.29
C GLU A 110 -2.60 -18.23 6.73
N PHE A 111 -1.99 -17.12 7.08
CA PHE A 111 -0.61 -16.85 6.69
C PHE A 111 0.35 -17.57 7.63
N LYS A 112 1.21 -18.42 7.06
CA LYS A 112 2.23 -19.17 7.82
C LYS A 112 3.57 -19.10 7.13
N ALA A 113 4.63 -19.09 7.93
CA ALA A 113 5.99 -19.25 7.40
C ALA A 113 6.15 -20.66 6.83
N ASP A 114 6.61 -20.75 5.59
CA ASP A 114 6.86 -22.02 4.92
C ASP A 114 8.09 -22.70 5.53
N LYS A 115 7.89 -23.82 6.21
CA LYS A 115 8.93 -24.64 6.82
C LYS A 115 9.49 -25.73 5.88
N SER A 116 8.84 -25.97 4.75
CA SER A 116 9.14 -27.10 3.86
C SER A 116 10.29 -26.81 2.90
N ASN A 117 10.70 -25.55 2.77
CA ASN A 117 11.65 -25.14 1.73
C ASN A 117 13.11 -25.29 2.19
N SER A 118 13.94 -25.89 1.35
CA SER A 118 15.37 -26.11 1.58
C SER A 118 16.19 -24.81 1.71
N ILE A 119 15.68 -23.69 1.19
CA ILE A 119 16.35 -22.39 1.24
C ILE A 119 15.81 -21.60 2.45
N LYS A 120 16.60 -21.37 3.47
CA LYS A 120 16.24 -20.56 4.64
C LYS A 120 16.38 -19.06 4.33
N PRO A 121 15.59 -18.17 5.00
CA PRO A 121 15.84 -16.74 4.94
C PRO A 121 17.28 -16.42 5.31
N LYS A 122 17.89 -15.44 4.63
CA LYS A 122 19.25 -15.01 4.97
C LYS A 122 19.21 -14.30 6.33
N LYS A 123 20.14 -14.66 7.21
CA LYS A 123 20.31 -13.95 8.47
C LYS A 123 20.89 -12.56 8.23
N CYS A 124 20.44 -11.59 8.99
CA CYS A 124 20.97 -10.23 9.01
C CYS A 124 21.26 -9.80 10.45
N ASP A 125 22.01 -8.71 10.62
CA ASP A 125 22.22 -8.11 11.93
C ASP A 125 21.08 -7.14 12.23
N VAL A 126 20.71 -6.29 11.25
CA VAL A 126 19.63 -5.30 11.36
C VAL A 126 18.58 -5.53 10.29
N LEU A 127 17.34 -5.68 10.72
CA LEU A 127 16.16 -5.77 9.86
C LEU A 127 15.39 -4.45 9.88
N PHE A 128 15.27 -3.80 8.73
CA PHE A 128 14.40 -2.65 8.54
C PHE A 128 13.04 -3.08 8.00
N ILE A 129 11.96 -2.55 8.59
CA ILE A 129 10.58 -2.77 8.11
C ILE A 129 9.91 -1.41 7.98
N ASP A 130 9.58 -1.00 6.76
CA ASP A 130 8.90 0.26 6.48
C ASP A 130 7.38 0.09 6.36
N GLU A 131 6.65 1.22 6.50
CA GLU A 131 5.18 1.33 6.44
C GLU A 131 4.47 0.41 7.46
N VAL A 132 5.01 0.33 8.70
CA VAL A 132 4.47 -0.58 9.74
C VAL A 132 3.08 -0.20 10.26
N SER A 133 2.51 0.94 9.86
CA SER A 133 1.12 1.30 10.15
C SER A 133 0.12 0.25 9.65
N MET A 134 0.46 -0.47 8.58
CA MET A 134 -0.36 -1.54 8.00
C MET A 134 -0.04 -2.93 8.56
N LEU A 135 0.87 -3.06 9.53
CA LEU A 135 1.31 -4.35 10.06
C LEU A 135 0.22 -4.98 10.93
N SER A 136 -0.27 -6.16 10.55
CA SER A 136 -1.24 -6.90 11.35
C SER A 136 -0.58 -7.62 12.54
N LYS A 137 -1.38 -7.93 13.56
CA LYS A 137 -0.93 -8.69 14.74
C LYS A 137 -0.41 -10.08 14.36
N GLU A 138 -1.07 -10.74 13.42
CA GLU A 138 -0.68 -12.06 12.94
C GLU A 138 0.70 -12.01 12.30
N LEU A 139 0.92 -11.01 11.42
CA LEU A 139 2.19 -10.84 10.74
C LEU A 139 3.30 -10.48 11.73
N TRP A 140 3.02 -9.58 12.70
CA TRP A 140 3.94 -9.26 13.77
C TRP A 140 4.35 -10.49 14.58
N ASN A 141 3.39 -11.34 14.95
CA ASN A 141 3.66 -12.59 15.65
C ASN A 141 4.55 -13.56 14.83
N ILE A 142 4.38 -13.59 13.50
CA ILE A 142 5.23 -14.43 12.62
C ILE A 142 6.65 -13.87 12.61
N ILE A 143 6.82 -12.55 12.56
CA ILE A 143 8.12 -11.88 12.62
C ILE A 143 8.81 -12.23 13.94
N LEU A 144 8.18 -12.02 15.07
CA LEU A 144 8.76 -12.32 16.39
C LEU A 144 9.15 -13.79 16.58
N LYS A 145 8.38 -14.72 16.02
CA LYS A 145 8.71 -16.16 16.06
C LYS A 145 9.97 -16.52 15.28
N GLN A 146 10.44 -15.66 14.40
CA GLN A 146 11.64 -15.86 13.59
C GLN A 146 12.80 -14.95 14.04
N GLN A 147 12.81 -14.49 15.28
CA GLN A 147 13.85 -13.61 15.86
C GLN A 147 15.28 -14.15 15.74
N TYR A 148 15.47 -15.44 15.50
CA TYR A 148 16.79 -16.06 15.25
C TYR A 148 17.43 -15.61 13.91
N LEU A 149 16.70 -14.88 13.06
CA LEU A 149 17.18 -14.38 11.78
C LEU A 149 17.87 -13.02 11.87
N TYR A 150 17.65 -12.26 12.93
CA TYR A 150 18.13 -10.89 13.10
C TYR A 150 18.37 -10.57 14.58
N LYS A 151 19.26 -9.60 14.85
CA LYS A 151 19.54 -9.12 16.21
C LYS A 151 18.69 -7.92 16.58
N HIS A 152 18.52 -6.99 15.64
CA HIS A 152 17.81 -5.75 15.82
C HIS A 152 16.73 -5.56 14.76
N ILE A 153 15.59 -5.02 15.13
CA ILE A 153 14.54 -4.56 14.19
C ILE A 153 14.41 -3.06 14.31
N ILE A 154 14.45 -2.37 13.17
CA ILE A 154 14.10 -0.95 13.05
C ILE A 154 12.82 -0.84 12.22
N LEU A 155 11.77 -0.44 12.89
CA LEU A 155 10.43 -0.21 12.34
C LEU A 155 10.30 1.25 11.92
N ILE A 156 9.72 1.51 10.77
CA ILE A 156 9.44 2.86 10.29
C ILE A 156 7.95 2.97 9.99
N GLY A 157 7.28 4.00 10.51
CA GLY A 157 5.87 4.18 10.27
C GLY A 157 5.33 5.54 10.67
N ASP A 158 4.07 5.75 10.35
CA ASP A 158 3.33 6.95 10.68
C ASP A 158 2.07 6.56 11.44
N GLU A 159 2.01 6.93 12.74
CA GLU A 159 0.89 6.56 13.63
C GLU A 159 -0.45 7.24 13.27
N TYR A 160 -0.40 8.24 12.37
CA TYR A 160 -1.58 8.97 11.92
C TYR A 160 -2.19 8.43 10.63
N GLN A 161 -1.48 7.53 9.96
CA GLN A 161 -2.02 6.79 8.81
C GLN A 161 -3.10 5.79 9.23
N ILE A 162 -3.69 5.13 8.26
CA ILE A 162 -4.76 4.16 8.46
C ILE A 162 -4.16 2.88 9.06
N PRO A 163 -4.68 2.37 10.17
CA PRO A 163 -4.23 1.10 10.73
C PRO A 163 -4.66 -0.09 9.85
N SER A 164 -4.06 -1.25 10.07
CA SER A 164 -4.45 -2.49 9.40
C SER A 164 -5.94 -2.80 9.60
N VAL A 165 -6.65 -3.13 8.51
CA VAL A 165 -8.11 -3.33 8.49
C VAL A 165 -8.56 -4.54 9.36
N ASN A 166 -7.69 -5.53 9.57
CA ASN A 166 -7.97 -6.76 10.32
C ASN A 166 -7.25 -6.81 11.67
N SER A 167 -6.80 -5.66 12.20
CA SER A 167 -6.18 -5.64 13.52
C SER A 167 -7.25 -5.80 14.61
N ASP A 168 -7.02 -6.73 15.55
CA ASP A 168 -7.71 -6.67 16.85
C ASP A 168 -7.62 -5.22 17.34
N GLU A 169 -8.72 -4.63 17.80
CA GLU A 169 -8.77 -3.25 18.32
C GLU A 169 -7.70 -2.95 19.38
N LYS A 170 -7.16 -4.00 20.01
CA LYS A 170 -6.11 -3.93 21.04
C LYS A 170 -4.68 -3.98 20.49
N PHE A 171 -4.46 -4.34 19.23
CA PHE A 171 -3.12 -4.37 18.68
C PHE A 171 -2.75 -3.01 18.10
N ASN A 172 -1.84 -2.33 18.76
CA ASN A 172 -1.27 -1.08 18.26
C ASN A 172 0.23 -1.05 18.55
N LEU A 173 1.01 -1.26 17.50
CA LEU A 173 2.48 -1.29 17.56
C LEU A 173 3.05 0.04 18.11
N PHE A 174 2.42 1.16 17.77
CA PHE A 174 2.84 2.48 18.23
C PHE A 174 2.60 2.69 19.73
N GLN A 175 1.80 1.85 20.39
CA GLN A 175 1.52 1.91 21.83
C GLN A 175 2.22 0.79 22.62
N ASP A 176 2.91 -0.14 21.96
CA ASP A 176 3.64 -1.21 22.65
C ASP A 176 4.77 -0.62 23.48
N ARG A 177 4.80 -0.95 24.78
CA ARG A 177 5.78 -0.45 25.76
C ARG A 177 7.15 -1.12 25.65
N ASN A 178 7.21 -2.27 24.99
CA ASN A 178 8.46 -3.01 24.81
C ASN A 178 9.27 -2.49 23.61
N ILE A 179 8.71 -1.57 22.82
CA ILE A 179 9.34 -0.97 21.66
C ILE A 179 9.91 0.40 22.04
N ARG A 180 11.20 0.61 21.78
CA ARG A 180 11.84 1.92 21.94
C ARG A 180 11.44 2.84 20.79
N LYS A 181 10.89 4.02 21.11
CA LYS A 181 10.27 4.94 20.14
C LYS A 181 11.10 6.19 19.96
N TYR A 182 11.29 6.57 18.72
CA TYR A 182 11.98 7.78 18.26
C TYR A 182 11.02 8.58 17.39
N LYS A 183 10.35 9.56 18.01
CA LYS A 183 9.31 10.35 17.35
C LYS A 183 9.92 11.62 16.77
N LEU A 184 10.01 11.69 15.43
CA LEU A 184 10.39 12.89 14.72
C LEU A 184 9.28 13.93 14.78
N THR A 185 9.60 15.12 15.25
CA THR A 185 8.65 16.21 15.44
C THR A 185 8.87 17.38 14.48
N GLN A 186 10.12 17.60 14.06
CA GLN A 186 10.46 18.71 13.18
C GLN A 186 10.18 18.39 11.72
N ILE A 187 9.46 19.28 11.05
CA ILE A 187 9.31 19.25 9.60
C ILE A 187 10.65 19.60 8.98
N VAL A 188 11.10 18.87 7.95
CA VAL A 188 12.33 19.17 7.25
C VAL A 188 12.18 20.46 6.42
N ARG A 189 13.28 21.26 6.29
CA ARG A 189 13.25 22.56 5.59
C ARG A 189 12.66 22.50 4.18
N GLN A 190 12.84 21.41 3.45
CA GLN A 190 12.26 21.22 2.11
C GLN A 190 10.74 21.10 2.12
N ALA A 191 10.14 20.83 3.27
CA ALA A 191 8.69 20.72 3.46
C ALA A 191 8.10 21.92 4.23
N GLU A 192 8.96 22.85 4.72
CA GLU A 192 8.51 24.10 5.35
C GLU A 192 7.84 24.99 4.29
N GLY A 193 6.68 25.56 4.62
CA GLY A 193 5.90 26.38 3.69
C GLY A 193 5.17 25.59 2.60
N ASN A 194 5.15 24.25 2.68
CA ASN A 194 4.32 23.43 1.79
C ASN A 194 2.90 23.34 2.33
N PRO A 195 1.89 23.93 1.65
CA PRO A 195 0.52 23.96 2.15
C PRO A 195 -0.10 22.58 2.40
N ILE A 196 0.32 21.55 1.62
CA ILE A 196 -0.13 20.18 1.81
C ILE A 196 0.37 19.63 3.16
N ILE A 197 1.62 19.89 3.52
CA ILE A 197 2.21 19.44 4.78
C ILE A 197 1.66 20.25 5.96
N GLU A 198 1.39 21.53 5.78
CA GLU A 198 0.76 22.38 6.80
C GLU A 198 -0.65 21.89 7.12
N LEU A 199 -1.50 21.69 6.10
CA LEU A 199 -2.84 21.12 6.28
C LEU A 199 -2.78 19.72 6.90
N ALA A 200 -1.86 18.87 6.45
CA ALA A 200 -1.65 17.54 7.04
C ALA A 200 -1.28 17.63 8.52
N SER A 201 -0.48 18.64 8.93
CA SER A 201 -0.10 18.86 10.32
C SER A 201 -1.28 19.29 11.18
N GLU A 202 -2.14 20.17 10.69
CA GLU A 202 -3.36 20.58 11.41
C GLU A 202 -4.32 19.38 11.63
N ILE A 203 -4.41 18.48 10.64
CA ILE A 203 -5.21 17.25 10.76
C ILE A 203 -4.61 16.33 11.83
N VAL A 204 -3.27 16.19 11.87
CA VAL A 204 -2.58 15.41 12.90
C VAL A 204 -2.86 15.99 14.29
N ASP A 205 -2.81 17.31 14.47
CA ASP A 205 -3.10 17.95 15.75
C ASP A 205 -4.51 17.61 16.24
N LYS A 206 -5.50 17.54 15.34
CA LYS A 206 -6.86 17.08 15.65
C LYS A 206 -6.91 15.59 16.04
N ILE A 207 -6.17 14.73 15.34
CA ILE A 207 -6.09 13.30 15.66
C ILE A 207 -5.43 13.09 17.04
N GLU A 208 -4.34 13.80 17.35
CA GLU A 208 -3.66 13.73 18.65
C GLU A 208 -4.55 14.20 19.80
N ALA A 209 -5.24 15.33 19.60
CA ALA A 209 -6.19 15.87 20.57
C ALA A 209 -7.46 15.03 20.71
N LYS A 210 -7.69 14.05 19.81
CA LYS A 210 -8.96 13.28 19.69
C LYS A 210 -10.17 14.21 19.55
N ASP A 211 -9.98 15.36 18.90
CA ASP A 211 -11.01 16.38 18.68
C ASP A 211 -11.65 16.17 17.31
N PHE A 212 -12.68 15.35 17.27
CA PHE A 212 -13.45 15.01 16.08
C PHE A 212 -14.85 15.66 16.06
N ASN A 213 -15.08 16.71 16.88
CA ASN A 213 -16.37 17.37 16.99
C ASN A 213 -16.74 18.13 15.71
N ASP A 214 -15.76 18.79 15.09
CA ASP A 214 -15.96 19.49 13.81
C ASP A 214 -15.68 18.53 12.64
N LYS A 215 -16.74 17.85 12.18
CA LYS A 215 -16.68 16.92 11.03
C LYS A 215 -16.37 17.64 9.71
N SER A 216 -16.61 18.95 9.63
CA SER A 216 -16.34 19.78 8.44
C SER A 216 -14.90 20.33 8.41
N PHE A 217 -14.12 20.14 9.46
CA PHE A 217 -12.79 20.72 9.63
C PHE A 217 -11.90 20.53 8.40
N CYS A 218 -11.72 19.29 7.95
CA CYS A 218 -10.82 18.97 6.84
C CYS A 218 -11.27 19.66 5.54
N LEU A 219 -12.57 19.62 5.24
CA LEU A 219 -13.13 20.25 4.03
C LEU A 219 -13.03 21.77 4.07
N ARG A 220 -13.38 22.36 5.20
CA ARG A 220 -13.28 23.81 5.41
C ARG A 220 -11.85 24.30 5.27
N ARG A 221 -10.88 23.62 5.93
CA ARG A 221 -9.46 23.98 5.82
C ARG A 221 -8.93 23.80 4.40
N ALA A 222 -9.27 22.70 3.72
CA ALA A 222 -8.88 22.50 2.32
C ALA A 222 -9.45 23.62 1.41
N TYR A 223 -10.68 24.08 1.64
CA TYR A 223 -11.27 25.20 0.93
C TYR A 223 -10.55 26.52 1.23
N GLU A 224 -10.18 26.79 2.49
CA GLU A 224 -9.42 27.99 2.88
C GLU A 224 -8.04 28.00 2.20
N TYR A 225 -7.28 26.92 2.29
CA TYR A 225 -5.98 26.78 1.61
C TYR A 225 -6.09 26.94 0.09
N SER A 226 -7.17 26.45 -0.53
CA SER A 226 -7.37 26.58 -1.98
C SER A 226 -7.53 28.00 -2.48
N LYS A 227 -7.77 28.98 -1.58
CA LYS A 227 -7.82 30.43 -1.90
C LYS A 227 -6.45 31.09 -1.77
N GLU A 228 -5.54 30.48 -1.04
CA GLU A 228 -4.25 31.06 -0.66
C GLU A 228 -3.07 30.47 -1.46
N CYS A 229 -3.23 29.26 -1.99
CA CYS A 229 -2.19 28.55 -2.72
C CYS A 229 -2.71 27.76 -3.92
N GLU A 230 -1.82 27.39 -4.83
CA GLU A 230 -2.13 26.55 -5.98
C GLU A 230 -1.96 25.05 -5.72
N ASP A 231 -1.28 24.68 -4.62
CA ASP A 231 -0.94 23.30 -4.32
C ASP A 231 -2.15 22.50 -3.81
N ILE A 232 -3.15 23.20 -3.26
CA ILE A 232 -4.42 22.63 -2.84
C ILE A 232 -5.53 23.25 -3.68
N VAL A 233 -6.30 22.44 -4.37
CA VAL A 233 -7.46 22.86 -5.14
C VAL A 233 -8.71 22.24 -4.55
N PHE A 234 -9.74 23.05 -4.35
CA PHE A 234 -11.03 22.60 -3.83
C PHE A 234 -12.13 22.77 -4.88
N THR A 235 -12.99 21.77 -5.05
CA THR A 235 -14.14 21.82 -5.95
C THR A 235 -15.35 21.09 -5.38
N ASN A 236 -16.55 21.64 -5.59
CA ASN A 236 -17.83 20.99 -5.26
C ASN A 236 -18.41 20.23 -6.46
N SER A 237 -17.75 20.30 -7.62
CA SER A 237 -18.23 19.75 -8.87
C SER A 237 -17.48 18.48 -9.25
N THR A 238 -18.18 17.36 -9.36
CA THR A 238 -17.61 16.11 -9.89
C THR A 238 -17.08 16.30 -11.32
N LYS A 239 -17.75 17.14 -12.13
CA LYS A 239 -17.31 17.43 -13.50
C LYS A 239 -15.97 18.16 -13.52
N ASP A 240 -15.80 19.18 -12.67
CA ASP A 240 -14.53 19.93 -12.59
C ASP A 240 -13.42 19.09 -11.98
N PHE A 241 -13.72 18.27 -10.98
CA PHE A 241 -12.79 17.33 -10.37
C PHE A 241 -12.20 16.37 -11.42
N ILE A 242 -13.07 15.75 -12.22
CA ILE A 242 -12.66 14.84 -13.28
C ILE A 242 -11.95 15.60 -14.41
N LYS A 243 -12.42 16.79 -14.78
CA LYS A 243 -11.74 17.63 -15.78
C LYS A 243 -10.32 17.96 -15.37
N LEU A 244 -10.09 18.39 -14.13
CA LEU A 244 -8.74 18.67 -13.59
C LEU A 244 -7.81 17.45 -13.65
N TYR A 245 -8.35 16.24 -13.44
CA TYR A 245 -7.61 15.00 -13.59
C TYR A 245 -7.19 14.79 -15.05
N PHE A 246 -8.10 14.89 -15.99
CA PHE A 246 -7.81 14.69 -17.41
C PHE A 246 -6.96 15.80 -18.03
N ASP A 247 -7.14 17.05 -17.62
CA ASP A 247 -6.27 18.16 -18.03
C ASP A 247 -4.82 17.89 -17.64
N PHE A 248 -4.57 17.21 -16.52
CA PHE A 248 -3.23 16.82 -16.12
C PHE A 248 -2.72 15.60 -16.91
N VAL A 249 -3.51 14.55 -17.01
CA VAL A 249 -3.10 13.29 -17.65
C VAL A 249 -2.94 13.44 -19.16
N ASN A 250 -3.84 14.20 -19.84
CA ASN A 250 -3.82 14.39 -21.29
C ASN A 250 -2.81 15.42 -21.79
N ASN A 251 -2.36 16.36 -20.94
CA ASN A 251 -1.34 17.36 -21.34
C ASN A 251 0.03 16.77 -21.63
N THR A 252 0.15 15.46 -21.76
CA THR A 252 1.43 14.75 -21.82
C THR A 252 1.63 13.85 -23.02
N GLY A 253 0.74 13.92 -24.02
CA GLY A 253 0.88 13.16 -25.28
C GLY A 253 0.18 11.81 -25.30
N THR A 254 -0.05 11.34 -26.44
CA THR A 254 -1.03 10.44 -27.03
C THR A 254 -1.01 8.97 -26.61
N GLU A 255 -0.29 8.55 -25.58
CA GLU A 255 -0.29 7.17 -25.16
C GLU A 255 -0.90 6.99 -23.77
N TYR A 256 -1.76 6.00 -23.62
CA TYR A 256 -2.40 5.57 -22.38
C TYR A 256 -1.38 5.32 -21.26
N TYR A 257 -0.15 5.01 -21.61
CA TYR A 257 1.03 4.83 -20.77
C TYR A 257 1.98 6.03 -20.79
N SER A 258 1.45 7.26 -20.81
CA SER A 258 2.37 8.36 -20.53
C SER A 258 2.89 8.23 -19.10
N SER A 259 4.14 8.59 -18.88
CA SER A 259 4.80 8.63 -17.56
C SER A 259 4.03 9.45 -16.52
N LYS A 260 3.01 10.19 -16.89
CA LYS A 260 2.15 11.01 -16.03
C LYS A 260 0.85 10.33 -15.61
N PHE A 261 0.40 9.29 -16.30
CA PHE A 261 -0.74 8.50 -15.83
C PHE A 261 -0.45 7.88 -14.46
N SER A 262 0.75 7.30 -14.29
CA SER A 262 1.24 6.77 -13.02
C SER A 262 1.53 7.85 -11.96
N GLN A 263 1.50 9.14 -12.33
CA GLN A 263 1.76 10.27 -11.45
C GLN A 263 0.51 10.90 -10.85
N ALA A 264 -0.69 10.46 -11.23
CA ALA A 264 -1.95 10.96 -10.72
C ALA A 264 -2.87 9.81 -10.30
N ILE A 265 -3.58 9.98 -9.19
CA ILE A 265 -4.53 8.99 -8.70
C ILE A 265 -5.78 9.64 -8.14
N ILE A 266 -6.95 9.10 -8.45
CA ILE A 266 -8.20 9.44 -7.77
C ILE A 266 -8.37 8.48 -6.59
N THR A 267 -8.60 9.03 -5.40
CA THR A 267 -8.81 8.24 -4.18
C THR A 267 -10.21 8.46 -3.61
N ALA A 268 -10.85 7.37 -3.19
CA ALA A 268 -12.13 7.37 -2.53
C ALA A 268 -12.14 6.32 -1.40
N PHE A 269 -13.19 6.27 -0.60
CA PHE A 269 -13.30 5.29 0.49
C PHE A 269 -13.94 3.99 0.03
N THR A 270 -15.07 4.08 -0.67
CA THR A 270 -15.85 2.91 -1.07
C THR A 270 -15.44 2.36 -2.44
N ASN A 271 -15.52 1.03 -2.58
CA ASN A 271 -15.28 0.38 -3.86
C ASN A 271 -16.27 0.82 -4.95
N ASN A 272 -17.51 1.14 -4.56
CA ASN A 272 -18.54 1.62 -5.51
C ASN A 272 -18.15 2.96 -6.12
N THR A 273 -17.69 3.90 -5.30
CA THR A 273 -17.22 5.21 -5.76
C THR A 273 -15.97 5.07 -6.64
N VAL A 274 -15.03 4.22 -6.25
CA VAL A 274 -13.84 3.89 -7.06
C VAL A 274 -14.24 3.33 -8.43
N ASN A 275 -15.14 2.35 -8.47
CA ASN A 275 -15.60 1.76 -9.74
C ASN A 275 -16.30 2.80 -10.61
N ASN A 276 -17.11 3.69 -10.01
CA ASN A 276 -17.78 4.77 -10.74
C ASN A 276 -16.76 5.73 -11.38
N TYR A 277 -15.73 6.15 -10.61
CA TYR A 277 -14.65 6.98 -11.17
C TYR A 277 -13.90 6.28 -12.28
N ASN A 278 -13.57 5.00 -12.11
CA ASN A 278 -12.90 4.22 -13.13
C ASN A 278 -13.72 4.13 -14.43
N ASN A 279 -15.03 3.91 -14.32
CA ASN A 279 -15.94 3.85 -15.48
C ASN A 279 -16.05 5.22 -16.18
N ILE A 280 -16.27 6.30 -15.44
CA ILE A 280 -16.34 7.65 -16.00
C ILE A 280 -15.01 8.02 -16.67
N ALA A 281 -13.90 7.73 -16.00
CA ALA A 281 -12.58 8.01 -16.53
C ALA A 281 -12.31 7.24 -17.84
N LYS A 282 -12.64 5.94 -17.88
CA LYS A 282 -12.53 5.14 -19.10
C LYS A 282 -13.39 5.70 -20.24
N CYS A 283 -14.64 6.10 -19.98
CA CYS A 283 -15.52 6.71 -20.97
C CYS A 283 -14.93 7.99 -21.56
N ILE A 284 -14.44 8.89 -20.71
CA ILE A 284 -13.83 10.16 -21.16
C ILE A 284 -12.56 9.88 -21.96
N PHE A 285 -11.71 8.99 -21.46
CA PHE A 285 -10.45 8.65 -22.11
C PHE A 285 -10.68 8.07 -23.51
N ARG A 286 -11.63 7.13 -23.65
CA ARG A 286 -11.97 6.49 -24.92
C ARG A 286 -12.92 7.29 -25.79
N LYS A 287 -13.47 8.42 -25.28
CA LYS A 287 -14.49 9.26 -25.96
C LYS A 287 -15.73 8.46 -26.35
N ILE A 288 -16.19 7.59 -25.44
CA ILE A 288 -17.41 6.77 -25.59
C ILE A 288 -18.46 7.16 -24.56
N GLN A 289 -19.72 6.76 -24.82
CA GLN A 289 -20.79 6.91 -23.84
C GLN A 289 -20.77 5.76 -22.82
N MET A 290 -21.42 5.96 -21.66
CA MET A 290 -21.51 4.93 -20.61
C MET A 290 -22.23 3.65 -21.11
N SER A 291 -23.15 3.78 -22.05
CA SER A 291 -23.85 2.65 -22.69
C SER A 291 -22.96 1.80 -23.61
N GLU A 292 -21.82 2.34 -24.02
CA GLU A 292 -20.85 1.70 -24.92
C GLU A 292 -19.64 1.15 -24.13
N LEU A 293 -19.69 1.25 -22.80
CA LEU A 293 -18.57 0.88 -21.93
C LEU A 293 -18.44 -0.64 -21.85
N ASN A 294 -17.34 -1.16 -22.42
CA ASN A 294 -16.92 -2.53 -22.18
C ASN A 294 -16.19 -2.64 -20.83
N TYR A 295 -16.24 -3.81 -20.21
CA TYR A 295 -15.53 -4.07 -18.97
C TYR A 295 -14.02 -3.97 -19.14
N ILE A 296 -13.47 -4.60 -20.19
CA ILE A 296 -12.07 -4.58 -20.56
C ILE A 296 -11.96 -4.33 -22.06
N ASP A 297 -10.98 -3.53 -22.47
CA ASP A 297 -10.61 -3.31 -23.87
C ASP A 297 -9.10 -3.37 -24.04
N VAL A 298 -8.64 -3.68 -25.25
CA VAL A 298 -7.22 -3.56 -25.59
C VAL A 298 -6.73 -2.13 -25.37
N GLY A 299 -5.57 -1.99 -24.73
CA GLY A 299 -5.00 -0.71 -24.32
C GLY A 299 -5.47 -0.23 -22.94
N ASP A 300 -6.34 -0.94 -22.24
CA ASP A 300 -6.66 -0.63 -20.85
C ASP A 300 -5.47 -0.91 -19.94
N VAL A 301 -5.36 -0.14 -18.87
CA VAL A 301 -4.47 -0.43 -17.75
C VAL A 301 -5.30 -0.96 -16.60
N LEU A 302 -5.05 -2.20 -16.26
CA LEU A 302 -5.73 -2.87 -15.18
C LEU A 302 -4.82 -3.00 -13.97
N VAL A 303 -5.39 -2.93 -12.78
CA VAL A 303 -4.71 -3.20 -11.51
C VAL A 303 -5.26 -4.48 -10.90
N LEU A 304 -4.38 -5.43 -10.66
CA LEU A 304 -4.74 -6.67 -9.99
C LEU A 304 -5.21 -6.42 -8.56
N GLN A 305 -6.34 -6.98 -8.19
CA GLN A 305 -6.90 -6.86 -6.85
C GLN A 305 -6.38 -7.94 -5.90
N GLU A 306 -5.93 -9.06 -6.46
CA GLU A 306 -5.28 -10.21 -5.81
C GLU A 306 -4.08 -10.64 -6.65
N PRO A 307 -3.11 -11.42 -6.12
CA PRO A 307 -2.02 -11.97 -6.93
C PRO A 307 -2.55 -12.85 -8.07
N ALA A 308 -1.96 -12.73 -9.26
CA ALA A 308 -2.23 -13.66 -10.35
C ALA A 308 -1.30 -14.86 -10.26
N PHE A 309 -1.87 -16.04 -10.42
CA PHE A 309 -1.17 -17.31 -10.41
C PHE A 309 -0.99 -17.85 -11.82
N ASP A 310 0.06 -18.66 -12.01
CA ASP A 310 0.27 -19.34 -13.29
C ASP A 310 -0.96 -20.22 -13.60
N PRO A 311 -1.55 -20.09 -14.81
CA PRO A 311 -2.74 -20.86 -15.17
C PRO A 311 -2.53 -22.37 -15.18
N PHE A 312 -1.28 -22.85 -15.28
CA PHE A 312 -0.89 -24.25 -15.30
C PHE A 312 -0.30 -24.70 -13.96
N LEU A 313 0.32 -23.78 -13.21
CA LEU A 313 0.97 -24.03 -11.93
C LEU A 313 0.36 -23.14 -10.84
N PRO A 314 -0.80 -23.50 -10.26
CA PRO A 314 -1.58 -22.62 -9.37
C PRO A 314 -0.89 -22.26 -8.03
N ASP A 315 0.29 -22.80 -7.77
CA ASP A 315 1.10 -22.41 -6.61
C ASP A 315 2.19 -21.37 -6.96
N GLU A 316 2.35 -21.01 -8.26
CA GLU A 316 3.31 -20.02 -8.73
C GLU A 316 2.63 -18.67 -8.99
N ILE A 317 3.10 -17.61 -8.31
CA ILE A 317 2.64 -16.24 -8.55
C ILE A 317 3.40 -15.68 -9.75
N ILE A 318 2.65 -15.30 -10.79
CA ILE A 318 3.21 -14.64 -11.98
C ILE A 318 3.16 -13.12 -11.91
N LEU A 319 2.15 -12.57 -11.21
CA LEU A 319 2.03 -11.13 -10.97
C LEU A 319 1.55 -10.89 -9.54
N ASN A 320 2.14 -9.91 -8.87
CA ASN A 320 1.78 -9.58 -7.50
C ASN A 320 0.49 -8.74 -7.43
N ASN A 321 -0.14 -8.72 -6.26
CA ASN A 321 -1.23 -7.81 -5.96
C ASN A 321 -0.83 -6.34 -6.22
N ASN A 322 -1.77 -5.53 -6.68
CA ASN A 322 -1.59 -4.13 -7.08
C ASN A 322 -0.58 -3.90 -8.24
N THR A 323 -0.21 -4.95 -8.97
CA THR A 323 0.55 -4.81 -10.21
C THR A 323 -0.34 -4.22 -11.30
N GLU A 324 0.18 -3.22 -12.00
CA GLU A 324 -0.44 -2.66 -13.19
C GLU A 324 -0.19 -3.59 -14.37
N PHE A 325 -1.26 -3.91 -15.12
CA PHE A 325 -1.27 -4.83 -16.22
C PHE A 325 -1.85 -4.15 -17.49
N LEU A 326 -1.01 -3.91 -18.50
CA LEU A 326 -1.47 -3.35 -19.77
C LEU A 326 -2.09 -4.45 -20.63
N VAL A 327 -3.32 -4.24 -21.07
CA VAL A 327 -4.02 -5.11 -22.00
C VAL A 327 -3.46 -4.92 -23.41
N LYS A 328 -2.64 -5.87 -23.88
CA LYS A 328 -2.09 -5.86 -25.25
C LYS A 328 -2.98 -6.60 -26.24
N ASP A 329 -3.63 -7.66 -25.76
CA ASP A 329 -4.59 -8.43 -26.54
C ASP A 329 -5.68 -8.98 -25.63
N LEU A 330 -6.86 -9.24 -26.20
CA LEU A 330 -8.06 -9.66 -25.49
C LEU A 330 -8.80 -10.72 -26.28
N GLU A 331 -8.95 -11.88 -25.68
CA GLU A 331 -9.72 -12.99 -26.25
C GLU A 331 -10.91 -13.32 -25.34
N GLU A 332 -11.94 -13.92 -25.91
CA GLU A 332 -13.06 -14.47 -25.17
C GLU A 332 -12.98 -16.00 -25.17
N ASP A 333 -13.20 -16.59 -24.00
CA ASP A 333 -13.14 -18.04 -23.82
C ASP A 333 -14.20 -18.51 -22.80
N VAL A 334 -14.39 -19.81 -22.71
CA VAL A 334 -15.22 -20.46 -21.69
C VAL A 334 -14.38 -21.43 -20.89
N TYR A 335 -14.07 -21.07 -19.64
CA TYR A 335 -13.29 -21.91 -18.75
C TYR A 335 -14.18 -22.59 -17.71
N GLU A 336 -14.21 -23.92 -17.67
CA GLU A 336 -15.07 -24.74 -16.80
C GLU A 336 -16.57 -24.35 -16.84
N GLY A 337 -17.07 -23.95 -18.00
CA GLY A 337 -18.45 -23.51 -18.21
C GLY A 337 -18.71 -22.05 -17.83
N ILE A 338 -17.68 -21.28 -17.49
CA ILE A 338 -17.77 -19.87 -17.11
C ILE A 338 -17.16 -19.03 -18.25
N PRO A 339 -17.94 -18.14 -18.89
CA PRO A 339 -17.42 -17.16 -19.84
C PRO A 339 -16.40 -16.23 -19.21
N VAL A 340 -15.24 -16.07 -19.84
CA VAL A 340 -14.09 -15.30 -19.35
C VAL A 340 -13.49 -14.44 -20.46
N TYR A 341 -12.75 -13.43 -20.06
CA TYR A 341 -11.74 -12.77 -20.87
C TYR A 341 -10.39 -13.40 -20.59
N ILE A 342 -9.64 -13.72 -21.65
CA ILE A 342 -8.21 -13.99 -21.58
C ILE A 342 -7.51 -12.68 -21.91
N VAL A 343 -6.86 -12.10 -20.92
CA VAL A 343 -6.25 -10.78 -21.02
C VAL A 343 -4.74 -10.96 -21.12
N HIS A 344 -4.15 -10.56 -22.23
CA HIS A 344 -2.73 -10.71 -22.50
C HIS A 344 -1.95 -9.43 -22.27
N ASN A 345 -0.76 -9.60 -21.72
CA ASN A 345 0.36 -8.68 -21.79
C ASN A 345 1.49 -9.37 -22.59
N GLU A 346 2.65 -8.71 -22.74
CA GLU A 346 3.77 -9.22 -23.55
C GLU A 346 4.21 -10.66 -23.19
N ASN A 347 4.21 -11.01 -21.90
CA ASN A 347 4.80 -12.27 -21.43
C ASN A 347 3.84 -13.15 -20.61
N VAL A 348 2.68 -12.64 -20.25
CA VAL A 348 1.75 -13.34 -19.35
C VAL A 348 0.31 -13.13 -19.80
N PHE A 349 -0.56 -14.06 -19.44
CA PHE A 349 -2.00 -13.88 -19.57
C PHE A 349 -2.71 -14.18 -18.25
N ILE A 350 -3.84 -13.55 -18.06
CA ILE A 350 -4.73 -13.76 -16.91
C ILE A 350 -6.15 -14.07 -17.40
N ARG A 351 -6.91 -14.81 -16.58
CA ARG A 351 -8.34 -15.03 -16.81
C ARG A 351 -9.16 -14.11 -15.94
N VAL A 352 -10.09 -13.40 -16.56
CA VAL A 352 -11.01 -12.50 -15.84
C VAL A 352 -12.44 -12.92 -16.15
N VAL A 353 -13.24 -13.15 -15.12
CA VAL A 353 -14.65 -13.53 -15.28
C VAL A 353 -15.40 -12.38 -15.94
N LYS A 354 -16.23 -12.66 -16.96
CA LYS A 354 -17.10 -11.66 -17.55
C LYS A 354 -18.15 -11.19 -16.53
N PRO A 355 -18.45 -9.87 -16.43
CA PRO A 355 -19.39 -9.34 -15.42
C PRO A 355 -20.73 -10.06 -15.40
N GLU A 356 -21.29 -10.36 -16.56
CA GLU A 356 -22.56 -11.07 -16.73
C GLU A 356 -22.49 -12.54 -16.29
N SER A 357 -21.31 -13.08 -16.09
CA SER A 357 -21.06 -14.49 -15.76
C SER A 357 -20.62 -14.72 -14.32
N TYR A 358 -20.52 -13.63 -13.49
CA TYR A 358 -20.15 -13.75 -12.08
C TYR A 358 -21.09 -14.65 -11.29
N TYR A 359 -22.35 -14.77 -11.70
CA TYR A 359 -23.31 -15.66 -11.02
C TYR A 359 -22.90 -17.15 -11.19
N LEU A 360 -22.41 -17.57 -12.38
CA LEU A 360 -21.91 -18.92 -12.62
C LEU A 360 -20.66 -19.21 -11.79
N TYR A 361 -19.75 -18.24 -11.76
CA TYR A 361 -18.55 -18.32 -10.94
C TYR A 361 -18.87 -18.50 -9.45
N ASN A 362 -19.77 -17.67 -8.93
CA ASN A 362 -20.18 -17.73 -7.53
C ASN A 362 -20.92 -19.02 -7.19
N GLU A 363 -21.81 -19.50 -8.06
CA GLU A 363 -22.52 -20.79 -7.89
C GLU A 363 -21.51 -21.96 -7.80
N LYS A 364 -20.49 -21.94 -8.67
CA LYS A 364 -19.42 -22.95 -8.63
C LYS A 364 -18.61 -22.88 -7.34
N LEU A 365 -18.23 -21.67 -6.90
CA LEU A 365 -17.52 -21.47 -5.64
C LEU A 365 -18.34 -21.92 -4.43
N GLU A 366 -19.64 -21.62 -4.39
CA GLU A 366 -20.53 -22.06 -3.31
C GLU A 366 -20.65 -23.58 -3.28
N LYS A 367 -20.75 -24.23 -4.45
CA LYS A 367 -20.76 -25.69 -4.52
C LYS A 367 -19.48 -26.29 -3.97
N LEU A 368 -18.32 -25.81 -4.46
CA LEU A 368 -17.00 -26.26 -3.99
C LEU A 368 -16.82 -26.02 -2.47
N SER A 369 -17.32 -24.91 -1.96
CA SER A 369 -17.28 -24.58 -0.53
C SER A 369 -18.14 -25.55 0.29
N ARG A 370 -19.37 -25.87 -0.15
CA ARG A 370 -20.24 -26.86 0.52
C ARG A 370 -19.61 -28.24 0.54
N ASP A 371 -19.03 -28.67 -0.58
CA ASP A 371 -18.34 -29.96 -0.67
C ASP A 371 -17.12 -30.00 0.28
N ALA A 372 -16.39 -28.89 0.38
CA ALA A 372 -15.22 -28.75 1.24
C ALA A 372 -15.60 -28.69 2.74
N GLN A 373 -16.77 -28.16 3.10
CA GLN A 373 -17.28 -28.21 4.48
C GLN A 373 -17.59 -29.66 4.92
N ILE A 374 -18.02 -30.52 4.00
CA ILE A 374 -18.25 -31.94 4.26
C ILE A 374 -16.91 -32.70 4.32
N ASN A 375 -16.00 -32.41 3.39
CA ASN A 375 -14.69 -33.02 3.32
C ASN A 375 -13.60 -31.95 3.25
N GLY A 376 -12.97 -31.62 4.38
CA GLY A 376 -11.99 -30.55 4.49
C GLY A 376 -10.83 -30.62 3.49
N LYS A 377 -10.48 -31.81 2.94
CA LYS A 377 -9.44 -31.93 1.92
C LYS A 377 -9.80 -31.23 0.59
N LEU A 378 -11.11 -31.04 0.33
CA LEU A 378 -11.60 -30.37 -0.88
C LEU A 378 -11.42 -28.84 -0.84
N TRP A 379 -11.02 -28.24 0.29
CA TRP A 379 -10.64 -26.83 0.32
C TRP A 379 -9.50 -26.52 -0.65
N ARG A 380 -8.61 -27.48 -0.89
CA ARG A 380 -7.57 -27.31 -1.91
C ARG A 380 -8.18 -27.10 -3.30
N THR A 381 -9.15 -27.92 -3.67
CA THR A 381 -9.86 -27.79 -4.97
C THR A 381 -10.59 -26.45 -5.09
N TYR A 382 -11.20 -25.97 -4.00
CA TYR A 382 -11.83 -24.65 -3.96
C TYR A 382 -10.84 -23.53 -4.26
N TYR A 383 -9.69 -23.52 -3.56
CA TYR A 383 -8.70 -22.45 -3.74
C TYR A 383 -7.94 -22.58 -5.07
N ASP A 384 -7.63 -23.79 -5.53
CA ASP A 384 -7.03 -24.02 -6.83
C ASP A 384 -7.95 -23.53 -7.96
N PHE A 385 -9.27 -23.71 -7.81
CA PHE A 385 -10.23 -23.14 -8.75
C PHE A 385 -10.24 -21.60 -8.67
N LYS A 386 -10.34 -21.02 -7.47
CA LYS A 386 -10.35 -19.56 -7.25
C LYS A 386 -9.13 -18.89 -7.87
N LYS A 387 -7.94 -19.44 -7.66
CA LYS A 387 -6.65 -18.91 -8.15
C LYS A 387 -6.53 -18.87 -9.68
N ARG A 388 -7.40 -19.55 -10.42
CA ARG A 388 -7.37 -19.55 -11.88
C ARG A 388 -8.00 -18.32 -12.51
N PHE A 389 -8.65 -17.49 -11.71
CA PHE A 389 -9.27 -16.25 -12.14
C PHE A 389 -8.65 -15.06 -11.39
N CYS A 390 -8.59 -13.92 -12.06
CA CYS A 390 -8.08 -12.69 -11.50
C CYS A 390 -9.22 -11.68 -11.35
N ASP A 391 -9.24 -10.97 -10.24
CA ASP A 391 -10.03 -9.76 -10.07
C ASP A 391 -9.19 -8.55 -10.47
N VAL A 392 -9.74 -7.69 -11.32
CA VAL A 392 -9.04 -6.52 -11.88
C VAL A 392 -9.92 -5.29 -11.82
N LYS A 393 -9.28 -4.12 -11.73
CA LYS A 393 -9.93 -2.82 -11.87
C LYS A 393 -9.14 -1.93 -12.81
N GLN A 394 -9.80 -0.94 -13.39
CA GLN A 394 -9.12 0.14 -14.12
C GLN A 394 -8.20 0.92 -13.15
N ALA A 395 -7.11 1.48 -13.68
CA ALA A 395 -6.05 2.10 -12.87
C ALA A 395 -6.24 3.62 -12.60
N PHE A 396 -7.39 4.22 -12.95
CA PHE A 396 -7.63 5.66 -12.77
C PHE A 396 -7.90 6.04 -11.31
N ALA A 397 -8.58 5.14 -10.58
CA ALA A 397 -8.96 5.35 -9.19
C ALA A 397 -8.73 4.11 -8.34
N CYS A 398 -8.41 4.33 -7.06
CA CYS A 398 -8.31 3.26 -6.06
C CYS A 398 -8.86 3.72 -4.71
N THR A 399 -9.04 2.78 -3.77
CA THR A 399 -9.36 3.18 -2.41
C THR A 399 -8.18 3.87 -1.74
N THR A 400 -8.45 4.83 -0.85
CA THR A 400 -7.40 5.51 -0.07
C THR A 400 -6.51 4.52 0.69
N HIS A 401 -7.06 3.39 1.15
CA HIS A 401 -6.30 2.30 1.76
C HIS A 401 -5.24 1.72 0.79
N LYS A 402 -5.59 1.54 -0.48
CA LYS A 402 -4.67 1.01 -1.49
C LYS A 402 -3.63 2.04 -1.97
N ALA A 403 -3.93 3.33 -1.84
CA ALA A 403 -2.98 4.40 -2.14
C ALA A 403 -1.91 4.55 -1.06
N GLN A 404 -2.09 3.96 0.13
CA GLN A 404 -1.13 4.02 1.22
C GLN A 404 0.22 3.41 0.82
N GLY A 405 1.34 4.01 1.24
CA GLY A 405 2.69 3.61 0.82
C GLY A 405 3.07 4.00 -0.62
N SER A 406 2.23 4.79 -1.32
CA SER A 406 2.53 5.28 -2.67
C SER A 406 2.64 6.80 -2.67
N THR A 407 3.44 7.35 -3.60
CA THR A 407 3.57 8.79 -3.81
C THR A 407 3.20 9.13 -5.26
N TYR A 408 2.42 10.18 -5.44
CA TYR A 408 1.97 10.68 -6.74
C TYR A 408 2.32 12.16 -6.88
N GLU A 409 2.47 12.65 -8.11
CA GLU A 409 2.61 14.08 -8.34
C GLU A 409 1.32 14.82 -7.95
N ARG A 410 0.17 14.22 -8.31
CA ARG A 410 -1.16 14.74 -7.94
C ARG A 410 -2.04 13.67 -7.31
N SER A 411 -2.64 14.01 -6.18
CA SER A 411 -3.67 13.21 -5.53
C SER A 411 -5.02 13.91 -5.64
N TYR A 412 -6.04 13.17 -6.03
CA TYR A 412 -7.42 13.62 -6.15
C TYR A 412 -8.27 12.89 -5.11
N ILE A 413 -8.82 13.61 -4.14
CA ILE A 413 -9.54 13.05 -3.00
C ILE A 413 -11.03 13.31 -3.15
N ASP A 414 -11.86 12.27 -3.27
CA ASP A 414 -13.30 12.42 -3.06
C ASP A 414 -13.60 12.40 -1.55
N ALA A 415 -13.60 13.59 -0.95
CA ALA A 415 -13.81 13.71 0.48
C ALA A 415 -15.28 13.54 0.90
N LEU A 416 -16.23 13.61 -0.05
CA LEU A 416 -17.64 13.32 0.24
C LEU A 416 -17.90 11.83 0.49
N ASP A 417 -17.06 10.95 -0.07
CA ASP A 417 -17.18 9.49 0.12
C ASP A 417 -16.59 9.02 1.46
N LEU A 418 -15.90 9.89 2.22
CA LEU A 418 -15.28 9.50 3.48
C LEU A 418 -16.31 9.29 4.60
N PRO A 419 -16.04 8.40 5.60
CA PRO A 419 -17.01 7.97 6.60
C PRO A 419 -17.22 9.00 7.75
N TRP A 420 -17.46 10.28 7.42
CA TRP A 420 -17.62 11.38 8.40
C TRP A 420 -18.71 11.15 9.45
N SER A 421 -19.74 10.40 9.10
CA SER A 421 -20.88 10.17 9.99
C SER A 421 -20.74 8.91 10.84
N SER A 422 -20.08 7.87 10.32
CA SER A 422 -19.97 6.56 10.98
C SER A 422 -18.67 6.40 11.76
N ASP A 423 -17.55 6.92 11.24
CA ASP A 423 -16.24 6.87 11.91
C ASP A 423 -15.42 8.11 11.54
N THR A 424 -15.58 9.17 12.33
CA THR A 424 -14.91 10.44 12.08
C THR A 424 -13.38 10.33 12.25
N ASN A 425 -12.87 9.52 13.19
CA ASN A 425 -11.44 9.31 13.33
C ASN A 425 -10.84 8.66 12.08
N LEU A 426 -11.49 7.64 11.56
CA LEU A 426 -11.09 7.00 10.30
C LEU A 426 -11.16 8.00 9.13
N ALA A 427 -12.20 8.84 9.07
CA ALA A 427 -12.34 9.86 8.03
C ALA A 427 -11.17 10.86 8.04
N PHE A 428 -10.75 11.34 9.21
CA PHE A 428 -9.58 12.22 9.36
C PHE A 428 -8.30 11.53 8.87
N ARG A 429 -8.08 10.27 9.24
CA ARG A 429 -6.92 9.48 8.80
C ARG A 429 -6.92 9.21 7.30
N LEU A 430 -8.08 8.88 6.73
CA LEU A 430 -8.24 8.71 5.29
C LEU A 430 -7.93 10.00 4.53
N PHE A 431 -8.45 11.13 5.02
CA PHE A 431 -8.16 12.44 4.42
C PHE A 431 -6.66 12.78 4.52
N TYR A 432 -6.04 12.56 5.69
CA TYR A 432 -4.61 12.72 5.90
C TYR A 432 -3.78 11.87 4.95
N VAL A 433 -4.13 10.58 4.80
CA VAL A 433 -3.45 9.69 3.85
C VAL A 433 -3.62 10.19 2.42
N GLY A 434 -4.84 10.48 1.97
CA GLY A 434 -5.09 10.99 0.63
C GLY A 434 -4.29 12.26 0.32
N LEU A 435 -4.25 13.21 1.27
CA LEU A 435 -3.51 14.47 1.17
C LEU A 435 -2.00 14.23 1.04
N THR A 436 -1.45 13.38 1.89
CA THR A 436 0.00 13.10 1.93
C THR A 436 0.49 12.18 0.80
N ARG A 437 -0.40 11.71 -0.09
CA ARG A 437 0.01 11.03 -1.33
C ARG A 437 0.51 11.99 -2.39
N ALA A 438 0.10 13.26 -2.33
CA ALA A 438 0.52 14.27 -3.29
C ALA A 438 1.93 14.80 -2.97
N SER A 439 2.81 14.81 -3.97
CA SER A 439 4.13 15.46 -3.86
C SER A 439 4.11 16.92 -4.35
N LYS A 440 3.15 17.29 -5.25
CA LYS A 440 3.07 18.64 -5.80
C LYS A 440 1.68 19.27 -5.62
N ARG A 441 0.61 18.55 -5.90
CA ARG A 441 -0.74 19.14 -5.85
C ARG A 441 -1.78 18.16 -5.34
N CYS A 442 -2.65 18.63 -4.47
CA CYS A 442 -3.80 17.88 -3.98
C CYS A 442 -5.09 18.54 -4.44
N ILE A 443 -6.00 17.78 -5.03
CA ILE A 443 -7.31 18.22 -5.46
C ILE A 443 -8.37 17.56 -4.58
N VAL A 444 -9.14 18.36 -3.87
CA VAL A 444 -10.17 17.91 -2.93
C VAL A 444 -11.55 18.20 -3.51
N LYS A 445 -12.37 17.17 -3.61
CA LYS A 445 -13.79 17.28 -3.89
C LYS A 445 -14.54 17.22 -2.57
N GLY A 446 -15.30 18.31 -2.26
CA GLY A 446 -16.09 18.47 -1.05
C GLY A 446 -17.49 19.00 -1.28
#